data_5093278b0e63e47c61ed84b882dd5020
#
_entry.id   5093278b0e63e47c61ed84b882dd5020
#
_cell.length_a   1.000
_cell.length_b   1.000
_cell.length_c   1.000
_cell.angle_alpha   90.00
_cell.angle_beta   90.00
_cell.angle_gamma   90.00
#
_symmetry.space_group_name_H-M   'P 1'
#
loop_
_entity.id
_entity.type
_entity.pdbx_description
1 polymer ?
#
loop_
_entity_poly.entity_id
_entity_poly.type
_entity_poly.pdbx_seq_one_letter_code
_entity_poly.pdbx_strand_id
1 'polypeptide(L)'
;SSNVQPDPVLCTHLACADDQTDPMTNTQLGLIRSFSKKYKLDMSIANSAGILFWKNSHASWNRPGYMLYGACPAGTFDTGAYGLRPAMTMSSEIMAIRNISPGEGVGYGHDWVAKRPSKIGTIAIGYGDGYPRHAPNGTPVLVNGKRVSLTGRVSMDAISVDLTDLETVEVGDQVELWGQNLSVNEVASFAGTIGYELLAGLTGRVLTHYDA
;
A
#
# COMPACT_ATOMS: atom_id res chain seq x y z
N SER A 1 32.46 25.23 10.43
CA SER A 1 33.40 24.21 9.93
C SER A 1 33.43 24.29 8.40
N SER A 2 34.58 24.14 7.76
CA SER A 2 34.77 24.25 6.29
C SER A 2 34.06 23.16 5.46
N ASN A 3 33.37 22.23 6.11
CA ASN A 3 32.74 21.08 5.46
C ASN A 3 31.20 21.15 5.44
N VAL A 4 30.59 22.27 5.83
CA VAL A 4 29.14 22.47 5.78
C VAL A 4 28.83 23.28 4.52
N GLN A 5 27.88 22.78 3.73
CA GLN A 5 27.35 23.52 2.56
C GLN A 5 26.85 24.89 3.00
N PRO A 6 26.99 25.94 2.17
CA PRO A 6 26.30 27.20 2.41
C PRO A 6 24.80 26.94 2.49
N ASP A 7 24.13 27.61 3.42
CA ASP A 7 22.68 27.51 3.66
C ASP A 7 22.16 26.07 3.97
N PRO A 8 22.67 25.44 5.04
CA PRO A 8 22.18 24.12 5.43
C PRO A 8 20.74 24.19 5.91
N VAL A 9 19.94 23.16 5.56
CA VAL A 9 18.57 23.00 6.03
C VAL A 9 18.52 22.06 7.23
N LEU A 10 17.88 22.49 8.31
CA LEU A 10 17.66 21.68 9.47
C LEU A 10 16.51 20.69 9.22
N CYS A 11 16.81 19.40 9.24
CA CYS A 11 15.84 18.34 8.94
C CYS A 11 15.48 17.51 10.16
N THR A 12 14.20 17.17 10.30
CA THR A 12 13.69 16.14 11.23
C THR A 12 12.69 15.26 10.52
N HIS A 13 12.40 14.09 11.09
CA HIS A 13 11.30 13.22 10.67
C HIS A 13 10.34 13.01 11.83
N LEU A 14 9.05 13.30 11.62
CA LEU A 14 8.02 13.17 12.64
C LEU A 14 7.71 11.69 12.88
N ALA A 15 7.80 11.26 14.15
CA ALA A 15 7.66 9.87 14.53
C ALA A 15 6.20 9.39 14.60
N CYS A 16 5.29 10.28 15.03
CA CYS A 16 3.89 9.96 15.35
C CYS A 16 2.92 10.95 14.69
N ALA A 17 3.25 11.48 13.49
CA ALA A 17 2.39 12.48 12.86
C ALA A 17 1.08 11.89 12.30
N ASP A 18 0.98 10.60 12.13
CA ASP A 18 -0.20 9.84 11.76
C ASP A 18 -1.21 9.72 12.91
N ASP A 19 -0.76 9.81 14.17
CA ASP A 19 -1.60 9.88 15.36
C ASP A 19 -1.65 11.31 15.92
N GLN A 20 -2.78 11.99 15.69
CA GLN A 20 -2.99 13.37 16.14
C GLN A 20 -3.18 13.47 17.66
N THR A 21 -3.34 12.37 18.38
CA THR A 21 -3.50 12.32 19.83
C THR A 21 -2.16 12.19 20.55
N ASP A 22 -1.11 11.73 19.87
CA ASP A 22 0.23 11.58 20.43
C ASP A 22 0.94 12.94 20.57
N PRO A 23 1.41 13.32 21.80
CA PRO A 23 2.09 14.58 22.03
C PRO A 23 3.48 14.69 21.39
N MET A 24 4.05 13.58 20.92
CA MET A 24 5.43 13.52 20.40
C MET A 24 5.64 14.49 19.23
N THR A 25 4.67 14.61 18.33
CA THR A 25 4.76 15.55 17.22
C THR A 25 4.96 16.99 17.69
N ASN A 26 4.20 17.45 18.68
CA ASN A 26 4.37 18.77 19.24
C ASN A 26 5.73 18.95 19.93
N THR A 27 6.21 17.93 20.63
CA THR A 27 7.53 17.91 21.27
C THR A 27 8.64 18.08 20.23
N GLN A 28 8.60 17.31 19.15
CA GLN A 28 9.57 17.40 18.05
C GLN A 28 9.53 18.78 17.38
N LEU A 29 8.33 19.33 17.13
CA LEU A 29 8.18 20.67 16.56
C LEU A 29 8.77 21.77 17.44
N GLY A 30 8.56 21.69 18.75
CA GLY A 30 9.15 22.62 19.72
C GLY A 30 10.69 22.59 19.67
N LEU A 31 11.24 21.39 19.66
CA LEU A 31 12.69 21.18 19.65
C LEU A 31 13.34 21.73 18.37
N ILE A 32 12.86 21.32 17.20
CA ILE A 32 13.46 21.73 15.93
C ILE A 32 13.38 23.25 15.73
N ARG A 33 12.27 23.88 16.15
CA ARG A 33 12.10 25.33 16.07
C ARG A 33 13.08 26.09 16.97
N SER A 34 13.39 25.56 18.16
CA SER A 34 14.38 26.15 19.04
C SER A 34 15.77 26.17 18.39
N PHE A 35 16.17 25.10 17.71
CA PHE A 35 17.41 25.04 16.96
C PHE A 35 17.40 25.97 15.74
N SER A 36 16.33 25.97 14.95
CA SER A 36 16.21 26.87 13.80
C SER A 36 16.34 28.34 14.20
N LYS A 37 15.67 28.73 15.29
CA LYS A 37 15.78 30.10 15.82
C LYS A 37 17.20 30.42 16.28
N LYS A 38 17.87 29.49 16.96
CA LYS A 38 19.23 29.66 17.49
C LYS A 38 20.26 29.84 16.37
N TYR A 39 20.14 29.04 15.31
CA TYR A 39 21.15 28.99 14.24
C TYR A 39 20.70 29.70 12.97
N LYS A 40 19.51 30.28 12.93
CA LYS A 40 18.89 30.96 11.77
C LYS A 40 18.89 30.08 10.51
N LEU A 41 18.42 28.82 10.66
CA LEU A 41 18.39 27.83 9.59
C LEU A 41 16.97 27.62 9.12
N ASP A 42 16.82 27.39 7.82
CA ASP A 42 15.61 26.85 7.22
C ASP A 42 15.32 25.45 7.74
N MET A 43 14.05 25.05 7.67
CA MET A 43 13.60 23.76 8.19
C MET A 43 12.94 22.89 7.11
N SER A 44 13.16 21.59 7.24
CA SER A 44 12.44 20.53 6.52
C SER A 44 11.84 19.56 7.55
N ILE A 45 10.52 19.65 7.77
CA ILE A 45 9.84 18.95 8.87
C ILE A 45 8.81 17.96 8.35
N ALA A 46 7.74 18.47 7.70
CA ALA A 46 6.56 17.70 7.39
C ALA A 46 6.82 16.57 6.40
N ASN A 47 6.50 15.34 6.80
CA ASN A 47 6.21 14.20 5.94
C ASN A 47 4.74 14.25 5.48
N SER A 48 4.23 13.23 4.80
CA SER A 48 2.84 13.20 4.32
C SER A 48 1.82 13.41 5.45
N ALA A 49 2.00 12.78 6.60
CA ALA A 49 1.13 12.95 7.76
C ALA A 49 1.23 14.36 8.35
N GLY A 50 2.45 14.89 8.45
CA GLY A 50 2.68 16.28 8.86
C GLY A 50 1.95 17.26 7.95
N ILE A 51 2.01 17.05 6.62
CA ILE A 51 1.34 17.94 5.65
C ILE A 51 -0.18 17.90 5.84
N LEU A 52 -0.76 16.72 5.99
CA LEU A 52 -2.22 16.54 6.03
C LEU A 52 -2.81 16.96 7.39
N PHE A 53 -2.14 16.63 8.50
CA PHE A 53 -2.75 16.71 9.82
C PHE A 53 -2.18 17.81 10.72
N TRP A 54 -0.99 18.33 10.41
CA TRP A 54 -0.26 19.23 11.29
C TRP A 54 0.17 20.50 10.54
N LYS A 55 -0.76 21.42 10.28
CA LYS A 55 -0.47 22.70 9.61
C LYS A 55 0.74 23.43 10.20
N ASN A 56 0.94 23.31 11.52
CA ASN A 56 2.09 23.88 12.21
C ASN A 56 3.41 23.16 11.94
N SER A 57 3.43 22.02 11.26
CA SER A 57 4.66 21.34 10.83
C SER A 57 5.17 21.83 9.46
N HIS A 58 4.35 22.61 8.74
CA HIS A 58 4.78 23.17 7.45
C HIS A 58 5.93 24.14 7.68
N ALA A 59 6.95 24.03 6.83
CA ALA A 59 8.18 24.80 6.93
C ALA A 59 8.65 25.22 5.54
N SER A 60 9.88 25.75 5.41
CA SER A 60 10.48 26.13 4.13
C SER A 60 10.48 24.96 3.13
N TRP A 61 10.64 23.72 3.65
CA TRP A 61 10.61 22.49 2.86
C TRP A 61 9.65 21.49 3.48
N ASN A 62 8.83 20.88 2.63
CA ASN A 62 7.95 19.76 2.99
C ASN A 62 8.26 18.55 2.11
N ARG A 63 8.05 17.35 2.65
CA ARG A 63 8.40 16.10 1.98
C ARG A 63 7.15 15.22 1.76
N PRO A 64 6.28 15.57 0.79
CA PRO A 64 5.16 14.71 0.42
C PRO A 64 5.69 13.47 -0.28
N GLY A 65 5.67 12.33 0.35
CA GLY A 65 6.02 11.04 -0.26
C GLY A 65 4.75 10.24 -0.54
N TYR A 66 4.25 9.59 0.49
CA TYR A 66 3.13 8.66 0.42
C TYR A 66 1.84 9.28 -0.14
N MET A 67 1.51 10.50 0.27
CA MET A 67 0.33 11.20 -0.22
C MET A 67 0.37 11.47 -1.73
N LEU A 68 1.54 11.49 -2.38
CA LEU A 68 1.65 11.63 -3.83
C LEU A 68 1.12 10.41 -4.59
N TYR A 69 1.13 9.23 -3.95
CA TYR A 69 0.49 8.03 -4.47
C TYR A 69 -1.02 8.00 -4.21
N GLY A 70 -1.55 9.05 -3.56
CA GLY A 70 -2.97 9.14 -3.21
C GLY A 70 -3.37 8.32 -1.99
N ALA A 71 -2.40 7.82 -1.22
CA ALA A 71 -2.65 7.04 -0.02
C ALA A 71 -2.58 7.89 1.25
N CYS A 72 -3.47 7.64 2.21
CA CYS A 72 -3.50 8.36 3.48
C CYS A 72 -2.56 7.71 4.51
N PRO A 73 -1.63 8.47 5.12
CA PRO A 73 -0.68 7.94 6.11
C PRO A 73 -1.32 7.51 7.44
N ALA A 74 -2.54 7.94 7.76
CA ALA A 74 -3.28 7.48 8.93
C ALA A 74 -3.90 6.08 8.77
N GLY A 75 -3.58 5.36 7.69
CA GLY A 75 -4.08 4.00 7.46
C GLY A 75 -5.56 3.90 7.07
N THR A 76 -6.28 5.03 6.94
CA THR A 76 -7.67 5.01 6.47
C THR A 76 -7.75 4.51 5.02
N PHE A 77 -8.80 3.78 4.71
CA PHE A 77 -9.06 3.27 3.36
C PHE A 77 -9.77 4.33 2.49
N ASP A 78 -10.52 5.22 3.11
CA ASP A 78 -11.12 6.38 2.43
C ASP A 78 -10.12 7.54 2.36
N THR A 79 -9.48 7.67 1.21
CA THR A 79 -8.53 8.74 0.95
C THR A 79 -9.22 10.02 0.47
N GLY A 80 -10.45 9.92 -0.02
CA GLY A 80 -11.24 11.04 -0.55
C GLY A 80 -11.53 12.10 0.50
N ALA A 81 -11.67 11.72 1.78
CA ALA A 81 -11.85 12.65 2.90
C ALA A 81 -10.71 13.70 3.03
N TYR A 82 -9.52 13.39 2.50
CA TYR A 82 -8.37 14.28 2.48
C TYR A 82 -8.04 14.85 1.09
N GLY A 83 -8.96 14.69 0.13
CA GLY A 83 -8.77 15.12 -1.26
C GLY A 83 -7.70 14.33 -2.02
N LEU A 84 -7.28 13.18 -1.51
CA LEU A 84 -6.31 12.32 -2.15
C LEU A 84 -7.01 11.40 -3.16
N ARG A 85 -6.30 11.11 -4.27
CA ARG A 85 -6.76 10.16 -5.29
C ARG A 85 -5.64 9.18 -5.58
N PRO A 86 -5.90 7.86 -5.65
CA PRO A 86 -4.89 6.90 -6.04
C PRO A 86 -4.26 7.27 -7.39
N ALA A 87 -2.94 7.43 -7.38
CA ALA A 87 -2.14 7.77 -8.56
C ALA A 87 -1.52 6.54 -9.22
N MET A 88 -1.67 5.36 -8.61
CA MET A 88 -1.15 4.10 -9.11
C MET A 88 -2.15 2.98 -8.89
N THR A 89 -2.38 2.18 -9.91
CA THR A 89 -3.13 0.93 -9.82
C THR A 89 -2.21 -0.24 -10.18
N MET A 90 -2.10 -1.22 -9.29
CA MET A 90 -1.44 -2.49 -9.60
C MET A 90 -2.49 -3.47 -10.11
N SER A 91 -2.33 -3.91 -11.34
CA SER A 91 -3.26 -4.81 -12.02
C SER A 91 -2.55 -6.02 -12.60
N SER A 92 -3.32 -7.06 -12.84
CA SER A 92 -2.91 -8.27 -13.53
C SER A 92 -4.13 -8.90 -14.22
N GLU A 93 -4.02 -10.17 -14.63
CA GLU A 93 -5.08 -10.90 -15.32
C GLU A 93 -5.19 -12.32 -14.76
N ILE A 94 -6.37 -12.92 -14.91
CA ILE A 94 -6.57 -14.34 -14.64
C ILE A 94 -5.89 -15.15 -15.73
N MET A 95 -4.92 -15.99 -15.37
CA MET A 95 -4.23 -16.87 -16.33
C MET A 95 -4.79 -18.29 -16.37
N ALA A 96 -5.50 -18.72 -15.35
CA ALA A 96 -6.15 -20.04 -15.33
C ALA A 96 -7.32 -20.08 -14.37
N ILE A 97 -8.32 -20.90 -14.69
CA ILE A 97 -9.47 -21.18 -13.81
C ILE A 97 -9.62 -22.69 -13.69
N ARG A 98 -9.86 -23.18 -12.47
CA ARG A 98 -10.14 -24.60 -12.21
C ARG A 98 -11.25 -24.75 -11.20
N ASN A 99 -12.03 -25.82 -11.36
CA ASN A 99 -12.99 -26.28 -10.35
C ASN A 99 -12.31 -27.32 -9.46
N ILE A 100 -12.57 -27.23 -8.16
CA ILE A 100 -12.07 -28.16 -7.17
C ILE A 100 -13.21 -28.65 -6.28
N SER A 101 -13.05 -29.87 -5.73
CA SER A 101 -14.02 -30.52 -4.85
C SER A 101 -13.79 -30.11 -3.39
N PRO A 102 -14.81 -30.26 -2.52
CA PRO A 102 -14.60 -30.10 -1.08
C PRO A 102 -13.48 -31.02 -0.59
N GLY A 103 -12.61 -30.49 0.27
CA GLY A 103 -11.45 -31.19 0.81
C GLY A 103 -10.16 -31.03 0.00
N GLU A 104 -10.22 -30.51 -1.22
CA GLU A 104 -9.01 -30.21 -2.00
C GLU A 104 -8.35 -28.91 -1.52
N GLY A 105 -7.01 -28.96 -1.44
CA GLY A 105 -6.19 -27.83 -0.98
C GLY A 105 -5.69 -26.94 -2.12
N VAL A 106 -5.44 -25.67 -1.79
CA VAL A 106 -4.88 -24.66 -2.71
C VAL A 106 -3.54 -24.14 -2.16
N GLY A 107 -2.55 -24.06 -3.05
CA GLY A 107 -1.26 -23.48 -2.77
C GLY A 107 -0.33 -24.35 -1.92
N TYR A 108 0.83 -23.78 -1.60
CA TYR A 108 1.84 -24.45 -0.78
C TYR A 108 1.33 -24.76 0.63
N GLY A 109 1.56 -26.00 1.06
CA GLY A 109 1.17 -26.46 2.40
C GLY A 109 -0.33 -26.68 2.59
N HIS A 110 -1.13 -26.61 1.52
CA HIS A 110 -2.58 -26.71 1.56
C HIS A 110 -3.20 -25.76 2.60
N ASP A 111 -2.70 -24.55 2.67
CA ASP A 111 -3.05 -23.55 3.67
C ASP A 111 -4.50 -23.08 3.57
N TRP A 112 -5.13 -23.30 2.43
CA TRP A 112 -6.55 -23.14 2.19
C TRP A 112 -7.14 -24.44 1.65
N VAL A 113 -8.26 -24.86 2.18
CA VAL A 113 -8.96 -26.09 1.77
C VAL A 113 -10.42 -25.77 1.43
N ALA A 114 -10.87 -26.24 0.28
CA ALA A 114 -12.23 -26.03 -0.20
C ALA A 114 -13.26 -26.68 0.76
N LYS A 115 -14.20 -25.90 1.26
CA LYS A 115 -15.31 -26.37 2.11
C LYS A 115 -16.55 -26.74 1.30
N ARG A 116 -16.61 -26.34 0.04
CA ARG A 116 -17.68 -26.58 -0.95
C ARG A 116 -17.06 -26.76 -2.32
N PRO A 117 -17.80 -27.23 -3.34
CA PRO A 117 -17.33 -27.12 -4.72
C PRO A 117 -16.94 -25.68 -5.01
N SER A 118 -15.70 -25.46 -5.43
CA SER A 118 -15.12 -24.12 -5.54
C SER A 118 -14.48 -23.90 -6.89
N LYS A 119 -14.58 -22.68 -7.38
CA LYS A 119 -13.92 -22.18 -8.59
C LYS A 119 -12.71 -21.34 -8.18
N ILE A 120 -11.50 -21.76 -8.53
CA ILE A 120 -10.25 -21.08 -8.17
C ILE A 120 -9.62 -20.45 -9.40
N GLY A 121 -9.35 -19.15 -9.32
CA GLY A 121 -8.58 -18.41 -10.29
C GLY A 121 -7.11 -18.37 -9.91
N THR A 122 -6.22 -18.51 -10.89
CA THR A 122 -4.80 -18.24 -10.75
C THR A 122 -4.49 -16.93 -11.48
N ILE A 123 -3.84 -16.00 -10.79
CA ILE A 123 -3.52 -14.66 -11.29
C ILE A 123 -2.03 -14.55 -11.50
N ALA A 124 -1.61 -13.93 -12.60
CA ALA A 124 -0.22 -13.77 -13.01
C ALA A 124 0.50 -12.66 -12.23
N ILE A 125 0.59 -12.79 -10.91
CA ILE A 125 1.29 -11.88 -10.00
C ILE A 125 1.72 -12.63 -8.73
N GLY A 126 2.92 -12.40 -8.24
CA GLY A 126 3.40 -13.02 -7.02
C GLY A 126 4.41 -12.16 -6.27
N TYR A 127 5.10 -12.75 -5.27
CA TYR A 127 6.06 -11.97 -4.48
C TYR A 127 7.30 -11.56 -5.29
N GLY A 128 7.61 -12.23 -6.40
CA GLY A 128 8.65 -11.82 -7.33
C GLY A 128 8.37 -10.50 -8.03
N ASP A 129 7.11 -10.09 -8.07
CA ASP A 129 6.64 -8.83 -8.65
C ASP A 129 6.48 -7.73 -7.59
N GLY A 130 6.52 -8.11 -6.30
CA GLY A 130 6.33 -7.20 -5.17
C GLY A 130 5.00 -7.38 -4.44
N TYR A 131 4.16 -8.37 -4.81
CA TYR A 131 2.98 -8.68 -4.03
C TYR A 131 3.37 -9.31 -2.68
N PRO A 132 2.77 -8.91 -1.53
CA PRO A 132 3.25 -9.32 -0.22
C PRO A 132 3.15 -10.84 -0.02
N ARG A 133 4.31 -11.50 0.18
CA ARG A 133 4.42 -12.95 0.38
C ARG A 133 3.59 -13.46 1.57
N HIS A 134 3.45 -12.61 2.58
CA HIS A 134 2.78 -12.90 3.84
C HIS A 134 1.30 -12.49 3.86
N ALA A 135 0.73 -12.03 2.74
CA ALA A 135 -0.70 -11.78 2.63
C ALA A 135 -1.49 -13.06 2.96
N PRO A 136 -2.38 -13.06 3.97
CA PRO A 136 -3.12 -14.23 4.41
C PRO A 136 -4.31 -14.53 3.49
N ASN A 137 -4.87 -15.73 3.67
CA ASN A 137 -6.17 -16.07 3.11
C ASN A 137 -7.22 -15.01 3.48
N GLY A 138 -8.05 -14.60 2.53
CA GLY A 138 -9.05 -13.57 2.75
C GLY A 138 -8.59 -12.16 2.38
N THR A 139 -7.29 -11.94 2.08
CA THR A 139 -6.82 -10.66 1.54
C THR A 139 -7.63 -10.31 0.30
N PRO A 140 -8.21 -9.09 0.22
CA PRO A 140 -9.05 -8.71 -0.89
C PRO A 140 -8.28 -8.54 -2.19
N VAL A 141 -8.95 -8.92 -3.28
CA VAL A 141 -8.54 -8.72 -4.67
C VAL A 141 -9.81 -8.36 -5.45
N LEU A 142 -9.73 -7.51 -6.45
CA LEU A 142 -10.88 -7.26 -7.33
C LEU A 142 -10.70 -7.97 -8.67
N VAL A 143 -11.73 -8.71 -9.08
CA VAL A 143 -11.84 -9.31 -10.42
C VAL A 143 -13.03 -8.67 -11.12
N ASN A 144 -12.80 -8.00 -12.24
CA ASN A 144 -13.81 -7.20 -12.95
C ASN A 144 -14.57 -6.25 -11.99
N GLY A 145 -13.85 -5.62 -11.04
CA GLY A 145 -14.42 -4.72 -10.03
C GLY A 145 -15.18 -5.42 -8.89
N LYS A 146 -15.31 -6.73 -8.89
CA LYS A 146 -15.96 -7.50 -7.83
C LYS A 146 -14.92 -8.05 -6.85
N ARG A 147 -15.18 -7.89 -5.56
CA ARG A 147 -14.29 -8.34 -4.50
C ARG A 147 -14.30 -9.86 -4.37
N VAL A 148 -13.11 -10.45 -4.37
CA VAL A 148 -12.84 -11.86 -4.11
C VAL A 148 -11.74 -11.99 -3.05
N SER A 149 -11.51 -13.19 -2.57
CA SER A 149 -10.53 -13.47 -1.52
C SER A 149 -9.31 -14.21 -2.06
N LEU A 150 -8.12 -13.77 -1.65
CA LEU A 150 -6.88 -14.55 -1.79
C LEU A 150 -7.07 -15.91 -1.11
N THR A 151 -6.64 -17.00 -1.75
CA THR A 151 -6.72 -18.37 -1.25
C THR A 151 -5.41 -19.12 -1.44
N GLY A 152 -4.91 -19.71 -0.36
CA GLY A 152 -3.59 -20.34 -0.36
C GLY A 152 -2.45 -19.33 -0.29
N ARG A 153 -1.24 -19.84 -0.14
CA ARG A 153 -0.03 -19.01 0.00
C ARG A 153 0.35 -18.36 -1.32
N VAL A 154 0.74 -17.10 -1.24
CA VAL A 154 1.34 -16.36 -2.36
C VAL A 154 2.60 -17.08 -2.84
N SER A 155 2.70 -17.38 -4.13
CA SER A 155 3.90 -17.95 -4.75
C SER A 155 4.76 -16.87 -5.42
N MET A 156 5.87 -17.26 -6.04
CA MET A 156 6.79 -16.30 -6.65
C MET A 156 6.13 -15.51 -7.79
N ASP A 157 5.37 -16.22 -8.64
CA ASP A 157 4.88 -15.70 -9.91
C ASP A 157 3.35 -15.72 -10.03
N ALA A 158 2.65 -16.22 -9.01
CA ALA A 158 1.20 -16.36 -9.05
C ALA A 158 0.56 -16.28 -7.66
N ILE A 159 -0.68 -15.82 -7.63
CA ILE A 159 -1.60 -15.95 -6.49
C ILE A 159 -2.86 -16.70 -6.92
N SER A 160 -3.56 -17.27 -5.95
CA SER A 160 -4.86 -17.91 -6.17
C SER A 160 -5.96 -17.13 -5.47
N VAL A 161 -7.15 -17.08 -6.08
CA VAL A 161 -8.34 -16.42 -5.53
C VAL A 161 -9.57 -17.31 -5.65
N ASP A 162 -10.50 -17.15 -4.71
CA ASP A 162 -11.80 -17.84 -4.75
C ASP A 162 -12.78 -17.06 -5.65
N LEU A 163 -13.12 -17.64 -6.78
CA LEU A 163 -14.06 -17.12 -7.77
C LEU A 163 -15.45 -17.76 -7.69
N THR A 164 -15.70 -18.57 -6.66
CA THR A 164 -16.91 -19.44 -6.59
C THR A 164 -18.20 -18.66 -6.69
N ASP A 165 -18.25 -17.46 -6.11
CA ASP A 165 -19.45 -16.63 -6.07
C ASP A 165 -19.55 -15.63 -7.25
N LEU A 166 -18.64 -15.70 -8.20
CA LEU A 166 -18.73 -14.92 -9.46
C LEU A 166 -19.50 -15.73 -10.53
N GLU A 167 -20.58 -15.13 -11.01
CA GLU A 167 -21.42 -15.75 -12.06
C GLU A 167 -20.65 -15.90 -13.38
N THR A 168 -20.00 -14.83 -13.79
CA THR A 168 -19.22 -14.77 -15.05
C THR A 168 -17.79 -14.39 -14.74
N VAL A 169 -16.87 -15.23 -15.15
CA VAL A 169 -15.42 -14.98 -15.05
C VAL A 169 -14.69 -15.87 -16.06
N GLU A 170 -13.71 -15.28 -16.75
CA GLU A 170 -12.96 -15.92 -17.82
C GLU A 170 -11.44 -15.69 -17.63
N VAL A 171 -10.64 -16.50 -18.31
CA VAL A 171 -9.20 -16.27 -18.44
C VAL A 171 -8.99 -14.99 -19.25
N GLY A 172 -8.10 -14.12 -18.78
CA GLY A 172 -7.87 -12.79 -19.31
C GLY A 172 -8.68 -11.67 -18.61
N ASP A 173 -9.59 -12.02 -17.69
CA ASP A 173 -10.31 -11.02 -16.91
C ASP A 173 -9.36 -10.17 -16.04
N GLN A 174 -9.66 -8.87 -15.97
CA GLN A 174 -8.84 -7.89 -15.27
C GLN A 174 -8.92 -8.06 -13.75
N VAL A 175 -7.76 -7.95 -13.16
CA VAL A 175 -7.56 -8.06 -11.71
C VAL A 175 -6.90 -6.81 -11.16
N GLU A 176 -7.49 -6.17 -10.16
CA GLU A 176 -6.88 -5.08 -9.41
C GLU A 176 -6.42 -5.60 -8.04
N LEU A 177 -5.11 -5.44 -7.76
CA LEU A 177 -4.49 -5.86 -6.50
C LEU A 177 -4.55 -4.73 -5.45
N TRP A 178 -4.40 -3.50 -5.88
CA TRP A 178 -4.68 -2.23 -5.19
C TRP A 178 -4.67 -1.09 -6.17
N GLY A 179 -5.34 0.01 -5.84
CA GLY A 179 -5.37 1.18 -6.69
C GLY A 179 -6.64 2.00 -6.51
N GLN A 180 -7.31 2.25 -7.61
CA GLN A 180 -8.45 3.16 -7.65
C GLN A 180 -9.66 2.64 -6.90
N ASN A 181 -9.93 1.33 -6.95
CA ASN A 181 -11.12 0.71 -6.37
C ASN A 181 -10.83 -0.15 -5.14
N LEU A 182 -9.55 -0.45 -4.88
CA LEU A 182 -9.08 -1.20 -3.72
C LEU A 182 -7.91 -0.46 -3.08
N SER A 183 -8.10 0.06 -1.87
CA SER A 183 -7.07 0.83 -1.19
C SER A 183 -5.81 -0.01 -0.91
N VAL A 184 -4.63 0.55 -1.22
CA VAL A 184 -3.35 -0.05 -0.84
C VAL A 184 -3.22 -0.22 0.68
N ASN A 185 -3.81 0.70 1.47
CA ASN A 185 -3.85 0.60 2.93
C ASN A 185 -4.66 -0.60 3.41
N GLU A 186 -5.76 -0.92 2.71
CA GLU A 186 -6.57 -2.09 3.04
C GLU A 186 -5.78 -3.38 2.81
N VAL A 187 -5.17 -3.55 1.65
CA VAL A 187 -4.34 -4.72 1.34
C VAL A 187 -3.17 -4.84 2.31
N ALA A 188 -2.50 -3.72 2.62
CA ALA A 188 -1.41 -3.68 3.59
C ALA A 188 -1.86 -4.10 5.00
N SER A 189 -3.04 -3.65 5.44
CA SER A 189 -3.62 -4.03 6.73
C SER A 189 -3.85 -5.54 6.83
N PHE A 190 -4.37 -6.18 5.79
CA PHE A 190 -4.50 -7.64 5.74
C PHE A 190 -3.14 -8.32 5.80
N ALA A 191 -2.16 -7.80 5.09
CA ALA A 191 -0.80 -8.35 5.08
C ALA A 191 -0.01 -8.06 6.37
N GLY A 192 -0.55 -7.30 7.33
CA GLY A 192 0.15 -6.96 8.57
C GLY A 192 1.30 -5.98 8.38
N THR A 193 1.21 -5.12 7.38
CA THR A 193 2.22 -4.10 7.05
C THR A 193 1.56 -2.75 6.73
N ILE A 194 2.31 -1.84 6.16
CA ILE A 194 1.88 -0.50 5.76
C ILE A 194 1.94 -0.33 4.23
N GLY A 195 1.04 0.48 3.69
CA GLY A 195 0.99 0.72 2.24
C GLY A 195 2.28 1.27 1.64
N TYR A 196 3.12 1.94 2.43
CA TYR A 196 4.47 2.37 2.01
C TYR A 196 5.33 1.19 1.53
N GLU A 197 5.29 0.06 2.24
CA GLU A 197 6.04 -1.14 1.88
C GLU A 197 5.55 -1.72 0.56
N LEU A 198 4.23 -1.80 0.37
CA LEU A 198 3.64 -2.32 -0.87
C LEU A 198 4.03 -1.46 -2.08
N LEU A 199 3.95 -0.12 -1.94
CA LEU A 199 4.32 0.80 -3.01
C LEU A 199 5.81 0.77 -3.34
N ALA A 200 6.68 0.63 -2.32
CA ALA A 200 8.12 0.57 -2.48
C ALA A 200 8.62 -0.82 -2.90
N GLY A 201 7.82 -1.86 -2.67
CA GLY A 201 8.19 -3.26 -2.90
C GLY A 201 8.08 -3.73 -4.35
N LEU A 202 7.52 -2.91 -5.25
CA LEU A 202 7.39 -3.28 -6.66
C LEU A 202 8.76 -3.52 -7.29
N THR A 203 8.87 -4.59 -8.06
CA THR A 203 10.11 -4.97 -8.71
C THR A 203 10.14 -4.52 -10.18
N GLY A 204 11.31 -4.55 -10.79
CA GLY A 204 11.46 -4.25 -12.23
C GLY A 204 10.77 -5.25 -13.17
N ARG A 205 10.10 -6.27 -12.64
CA ARG A 205 9.28 -7.20 -13.44
C ARG A 205 7.92 -6.62 -13.81
N VAL A 206 7.43 -5.65 -13.01
CA VAL A 206 6.15 -4.99 -13.26
C VAL A 206 6.33 -3.90 -14.31
N LEU A 207 5.58 -4.01 -15.39
CA LEU A 207 5.55 -2.99 -16.43
C LEU A 207 4.80 -1.76 -15.92
N THR A 208 5.40 -0.59 -16.07
CA THR A 208 4.76 0.68 -15.70
C THR A 208 4.23 1.36 -16.95
N HIS A 209 2.94 1.68 -16.93
CA HIS A 209 2.28 2.51 -17.93
C HIS A 209 1.90 3.85 -17.29
N TYR A 210 2.08 4.92 -18.03
CA TYR A 210 1.69 6.27 -17.61
C TYR A 210 0.53 6.72 -18.48
N ASP A 211 -0.60 7.05 -17.85
CA ASP A 211 -1.71 7.69 -18.52
C ASP A 211 -1.38 9.19 -18.71
N ALA A 212 -1.65 9.71 -19.90
CA ALA A 212 -1.37 11.11 -20.27
C ALA A 212 -2.50 12.05 -19.83
#